data_0133a9b31bfae9df4131d142a3a331f3
#
_entry.id   0133a9b31bfae9df4131d142a3a331f3
#
_cell.length_a   1.000
_cell.length_b   1.000
_cell.length_c   1.000
_cell.angle_alpha   90.00
_cell.angle_beta   90.00
_cell.angle_gamma   90.00
#
_symmetry.space_group_name_H-M   'P 1'
#
loop_
_entity.id
_entity.type
_entity.pdbx_description
1 polymer ?
#
loop_
_entity_poly.entity_id
_entity_poly.type
_entity_poly.pdbx_seq_one_letter_code
_entity_poly.pdbx_strand_id
1 'polypeptide(L)'
;VIGKVGKEHIPIPFNFSSIETMFSSKEANIIKSHLLEEHGNEVKVPILNLMKSKNRFVKELADYVYTNIFFNYTKKMWDLEPQELDPAVLSRVPIQIGYDDRYFHDKYQSMPKYGYTKMFQKILDHPNIEVKLRTHFKDISNPEEFKKIIYTGPIDEYFDYRHGELPYRSIRFEFFTENKEYTQKVATINYPGFEYKHTRVTEFKHMTFQ
;
A
#
# COMPACT_ATOMS: atom_id res chain seq x y z
N VAL A 1 -1.02 -4.39 -8.66
CA VAL A 1 0.30 -3.95 -8.17
C VAL A 1 1.27 -5.10 -8.34
N ILE A 2 2.48 -4.81 -8.80
CA ILE A 2 3.55 -5.79 -8.98
C ILE A 2 4.71 -5.45 -8.03
N GLY A 3 5.38 -6.47 -7.51
CA GLY A 3 6.66 -6.34 -6.80
C GLY A 3 7.81 -6.81 -7.67
N LYS A 4 8.90 -6.05 -7.72
CA LYS A 4 10.16 -6.45 -8.35
C LYS A 4 11.04 -7.10 -7.28
N VAL A 5 11.14 -8.44 -7.29
CA VAL A 5 11.93 -9.21 -6.33
C VAL A 5 13.03 -9.96 -7.06
N GLY A 6 14.27 -9.55 -6.85
CA GLY A 6 15.39 -10.02 -7.66
C GLY A 6 15.17 -9.73 -9.14
N LYS A 7 15.13 -10.76 -9.98
CA LYS A 7 14.86 -10.63 -11.43
C LYS A 7 13.37 -10.74 -11.77
N GLU A 8 12.54 -11.20 -10.84
CA GLU A 8 11.15 -11.55 -11.09
C GLU A 8 10.19 -10.40 -10.82
N HIS A 9 9.03 -10.46 -11.47
CA HIS A 9 7.90 -9.57 -11.28
C HIS A 9 6.72 -10.40 -10.77
N ILE A 10 6.31 -10.17 -9.54
CA ILE A 10 5.30 -10.97 -8.85
C ILE A 10 4.10 -10.12 -8.44
N PRO A 11 2.88 -10.66 -8.42
CA PRO A 11 1.71 -9.99 -7.84
C PRO A 11 1.92 -9.60 -6.38
N ILE A 12 1.38 -8.44 -6.01
CA ILE A 12 1.25 -7.99 -4.63
C ILE A 12 -0.23 -7.64 -4.39
N PRO A 13 -0.89 -8.24 -3.40
CA PRO A 13 -0.38 -9.12 -2.34
C PRO A 13 0.25 -10.40 -2.88
N PHE A 14 1.25 -10.91 -2.14
CA PHE A 14 1.90 -12.17 -2.46
C PHE A 14 0.86 -13.32 -2.40
N ASN A 15 0.84 -14.18 -3.42
CA ASN A 15 -0.21 -15.19 -3.63
C ASN A 15 0.33 -16.43 -4.35
N PHE A 16 -0.55 -17.32 -4.80
CA PHE A 16 -0.15 -18.55 -5.50
C PHE A 16 0.59 -18.28 -6.81
N SER A 17 0.21 -17.27 -7.58
CA SER A 17 0.96 -16.85 -8.79
C SER A 17 2.38 -16.42 -8.43
N SER A 18 2.54 -15.74 -7.29
CA SER A 18 3.87 -15.34 -6.77
C SER A 18 4.70 -16.56 -6.38
N ILE A 19 4.09 -17.55 -5.70
CA ILE A 19 4.76 -18.81 -5.31
C ILE A 19 5.25 -19.55 -6.55
N GLU A 20 4.39 -19.68 -7.56
CA GLU A 20 4.72 -20.38 -8.82
C GLU A 20 5.81 -19.68 -9.64
N THR A 21 5.93 -18.35 -9.50
CA THR A 21 6.98 -17.58 -10.15
C THR A 21 8.32 -17.72 -9.42
N MET A 22 8.30 -17.80 -8.09
CA MET A 22 9.51 -17.73 -7.25
C MET A 22 10.12 -19.10 -6.93
N PHE A 23 9.33 -20.18 -6.98
CA PHE A 23 9.75 -21.53 -6.57
C PHE A 23 9.59 -22.53 -7.72
N SER A 24 10.32 -23.63 -7.66
CA SER A 24 10.14 -24.72 -8.61
C SER A 24 8.71 -25.28 -8.53
N SER A 25 8.19 -25.85 -9.64
CA SER A 25 6.83 -26.41 -9.67
C SER A 25 6.57 -27.43 -8.56
N LYS A 26 7.58 -28.22 -8.20
CA LYS A 26 7.49 -29.20 -7.10
C LYS A 26 7.34 -28.51 -5.74
N GLU A 27 8.19 -27.55 -5.44
CA GLU A 27 8.15 -26.79 -4.18
C GLU A 27 6.87 -25.97 -4.08
N ALA A 28 6.49 -25.26 -5.16
CA ALA A 28 5.27 -24.49 -5.23
C ALA A 28 4.02 -25.32 -4.90
N ASN A 29 3.92 -26.53 -5.44
CA ASN A 29 2.79 -27.42 -5.15
C ASN A 29 2.76 -27.87 -3.69
N ILE A 30 3.91 -28.19 -3.11
CA ILE A 30 4.02 -28.57 -1.69
C ILE A 30 3.60 -27.39 -0.80
N ILE A 31 4.14 -26.19 -1.05
CA ILE A 31 3.83 -24.98 -0.30
C ILE A 31 2.33 -24.67 -0.36
N LYS A 32 1.75 -24.66 -1.56
CA LYS A 32 0.32 -24.38 -1.76
C LYS A 32 -0.57 -25.39 -1.04
N SER A 33 -0.24 -26.69 -1.09
CA SER A 33 -0.99 -27.72 -0.36
C SER A 33 -1.04 -27.44 1.15
N HIS A 34 0.10 -27.15 1.75
CA HIS A 34 0.17 -26.87 3.18
C HIS A 34 -0.51 -25.56 3.58
N LEU A 35 -0.43 -24.52 2.74
CA LEU A 35 -1.17 -23.28 2.97
C LEU A 35 -2.69 -23.50 2.94
N LEU A 36 -3.18 -24.31 1.99
CA LEU A 36 -4.60 -24.65 1.90
C LEU A 36 -5.05 -25.50 3.08
N GLU A 37 -4.23 -26.44 3.54
CA GLU A 37 -4.51 -27.29 4.68
C GLU A 37 -4.60 -26.48 5.99
N GLU A 38 -3.67 -25.53 6.22
CA GLU A 38 -3.63 -24.73 7.45
C GLU A 38 -4.65 -23.59 7.49
N HIS A 39 -4.97 -22.98 6.35
CA HIS A 39 -5.71 -21.71 6.30
C HIS A 39 -6.98 -21.74 5.46
N GLY A 40 -7.14 -22.73 4.59
CA GLY A 40 -8.22 -22.77 3.59
C GLY A 40 -7.92 -21.92 2.35
N ASN A 41 -8.89 -21.86 1.42
CA ASN A 41 -8.77 -21.13 0.16
C ASN A 41 -9.38 -19.72 0.25
N GLU A 42 -8.90 -18.81 -0.61
CA GLU A 42 -9.40 -17.44 -0.76
C GLU A 42 -9.39 -16.61 0.55
N VAL A 43 -8.43 -16.88 1.42
CA VAL A 43 -8.24 -16.15 2.67
C VAL A 43 -6.98 -15.28 2.66
N LYS A 44 -7.01 -14.22 3.45
CA LYS A 44 -5.87 -13.31 3.68
C LYS A 44 -5.23 -13.60 5.02
N VAL A 45 -3.95 -13.90 5.02
CA VAL A 45 -3.21 -14.23 6.25
C VAL A 45 -2.07 -13.24 6.46
N PRO A 46 -2.02 -12.54 7.60
CA PRO A 46 -0.88 -11.68 7.93
C PRO A 46 0.43 -12.46 7.94
N ILE A 47 1.49 -11.88 7.39
CA ILE A 47 2.81 -12.55 7.32
C ILE A 47 3.31 -13.03 8.69
N LEU A 48 3.12 -12.23 9.74
CA LEU A 48 3.53 -12.56 11.09
C LEU A 48 2.80 -13.81 11.65
N ASN A 49 1.62 -14.14 11.13
CA ASN A 49 0.91 -15.35 11.50
C ASN A 49 1.52 -16.59 10.80
N LEU A 50 1.86 -16.44 9.50
CA LEU A 50 2.53 -17.52 8.76
C LEU A 50 3.90 -17.86 9.36
N MET A 51 4.64 -16.88 9.84
CA MET A 51 5.93 -17.10 10.52
C MET A 51 5.80 -17.96 11.81
N LYS A 52 4.60 -18.06 12.39
CA LYS A 52 4.31 -18.91 13.55
C LYS A 52 3.89 -20.33 13.18
N SER A 53 3.76 -20.64 11.88
CA SER A 53 3.40 -21.99 11.44
C SER A 53 4.39 -23.02 11.97
N LYS A 54 3.87 -24.21 12.34
CA LYS A 54 4.66 -25.38 12.70
C LYS A 54 5.11 -26.16 11.47
N ASN A 55 4.47 -25.89 10.32
CA ASN A 55 4.85 -26.53 9.06
C ASN A 55 6.12 -25.87 8.52
N ARG A 56 7.13 -26.67 8.26
CA ARG A 56 8.45 -26.22 7.79
C ARG A 56 8.34 -25.42 6.47
N PHE A 57 7.57 -25.90 5.51
CA PHE A 57 7.45 -25.27 4.19
C PHE A 57 6.75 -23.92 4.27
N VAL A 58 5.69 -23.83 5.08
CA VAL A 58 4.96 -22.57 5.32
C VAL A 58 5.86 -21.56 6.01
N LYS A 59 6.63 -22.01 6.99
CA LYS A 59 7.57 -21.15 7.73
C LYS A 59 8.71 -20.66 6.84
N GLU A 60 9.34 -21.53 6.04
CA GLU A 60 10.39 -21.17 5.08
C GLU A 60 9.88 -20.16 4.05
N LEU A 61 8.66 -20.35 3.52
CA LEU A 61 8.00 -19.35 2.68
C LEU A 61 7.82 -18.02 3.41
N ALA A 62 7.29 -18.05 4.62
CA ALA A 62 7.04 -16.84 5.40
C ALA A 62 8.32 -16.06 5.69
N ASP A 63 9.39 -16.74 6.06
CA ASP A 63 10.71 -16.14 6.29
C ASP A 63 11.28 -15.53 5.01
N TYR A 64 11.13 -16.22 3.87
CA TYR A 64 11.54 -15.71 2.56
C TYR A 64 10.79 -14.44 2.17
N VAL A 65 9.47 -14.47 2.25
CA VAL A 65 8.61 -13.33 1.89
C VAL A 65 8.82 -12.17 2.85
N TYR A 66 8.92 -12.44 4.15
CA TYR A 66 9.22 -11.42 5.15
C TYR A 66 10.53 -10.71 4.83
N THR A 67 11.60 -11.46 4.63
CA THR A 67 12.94 -10.89 4.40
C THR A 67 13.02 -10.10 3.09
N ASN A 68 12.54 -10.68 1.98
CA ASN A 68 12.78 -10.12 0.65
C ASN A 68 11.76 -9.05 0.25
N ILE A 69 10.58 -9.04 0.86
CA ILE A 69 9.50 -8.11 0.50
C ILE A 69 9.21 -7.17 1.65
N PHE A 70 8.78 -7.69 2.80
CA PHE A 70 8.29 -6.84 3.89
C PHE A 70 9.41 -6.08 4.60
N PHE A 71 10.44 -6.79 5.03
CA PHE A 71 11.56 -6.20 5.76
C PHE A 71 12.24 -5.11 4.96
N ASN A 72 12.71 -5.44 3.77
CA ASN A 72 13.45 -4.50 2.92
C ASN A 72 12.60 -3.28 2.54
N TYR A 73 11.34 -3.50 2.14
CA TYR A 73 10.45 -2.42 1.77
C TYR A 73 10.13 -1.51 2.94
N THR A 74 9.87 -2.09 4.11
CA THR A 74 9.58 -1.35 5.34
C THR A 74 10.78 -0.51 5.77
N LYS A 75 11.97 -1.09 5.77
CA LYS A 75 13.20 -0.38 6.11
C LYS A 75 13.47 0.79 5.15
N LYS A 76 13.29 0.59 3.84
CA LYS A 76 13.39 1.69 2.85
C LYS A 76 12.38 2.80 3.07
N MET A 77 11.14 2.44 3.42
CA MET A 77 10.05 3.41 3.62
C MET A 77 10.21 4.21 4.92
N TRP A 78 10.59 3.54 6.01
CA TRP A 78 10.57 4.12 7.35
C TRP A 78 11.94 4.44 7.92
N ASP A 79 13.01 3.84 7.37
CA ASP A 79 14.38 3.91 7.90
C ASP A 79 14.48 3.38 9.35
N LEU A 80 13.60 2.45 9.67
CA LEU A 80 13.49 1.77 10.96
C LEU A 80 13.49 0.26 10.73
N GLU A 81 13.95 -0.49 11.71
CA GLU A 81 13.76 -1.93 11.71
C GLU A 81 12.27 -2.26 11.91
N PRO A 82 11.73 -3.31 11.26
CA PRO A 82 10.31 -3.67 11.41
C PRO A 82 9.87 -3.91 12.86
N GLN A 83 10.79 -4.32 13.74
CA GLN A 83 10.52 -4.52 15.16
C GLN A 83 10.33 -3.22 15.95
N GLU A 84 10.80 -2.10 15.40
CA GLU A 84 10.63 -0.75 15.97
C GLU A 84 9.30 -0.11 15.57
N LEU A 85 8.57 -0.74 14.63
CA LEU A 85 7.30 -0.27 14.14
C LEU A 85 6.13 -0.99 14.80
N ASP A 86 4.97 -0.33 14.82
CA ASP A 86 3.74 -0.98 15.23
C ASP A 86 3.47 -2.20 14.31
N PRO A 87 3.18 -3.38 14.86
CA PRO A 87 2.85 -4.58 14.09
C PRO A 87 1.72 -4.37 13.06
N ALA A 88 0.83 -3.39 13.28
CA ALA A 88 -0.20 -3.01 12.33
C ALA A 88 0.38 -2.53 10.98
N VAL A 89 1.59 -1.96 10.96
CA VAL A 89 2.26 -1.53 9.72
C VAL A 89 2.59 -2.73 8.84
N LEU A 90 3.09 -3.82 9.43
CA LEU A 90 3.44 -5.05 8.71
C LEU A 90 2.20 -5.87 8.30
N SER A 91 1.13 -5.80 9.10
CA SER A 91 -0.11 -6.56 8.82
C SER A 91 -0.97 -5.96 7.70
N ARG A 92 -0.65 -4.75 7.23
CA ARG A 92 -1.43 -4.03 6.20
C ARG A 92 -1.48 -4.74 4.85
N VAL A 93 -0.48 -5.53 4.50
CA VAL A 93 -0.44 -6.28 3.25
C VAL A 93 -0.33 -7.77 3.58
N PRO A 94 -1.45 -8.48 3.67
CA PRO A 94 -1.46 -9.91 3.95
C PRO A 94 -0.97 -10.73 2.73
N ILE A 95 -0.66 -12.00 2.97
CA ILE A 95 -0.51 -13.00 1.91
C ILE A 95 -1.92 -13.50 1.53
N GLN A 96 -2.20 -13.57 0.24
CA GLN A 96 -3.45 -14.11 -0.29
C GLN A 96 -3.29 -15.62 -0.56
N ILE A 97 -4.05 -16.46 0.14
CA ILE A 97 -4.10 -17.89 -0.12
C ILE A 97 -5.08 -18.13 -1.26
N GLY A 98 -4.60 -18.19 -2.49
CA GLY A 98 -5.38 -18.29 -3.71
C GLY A 98 -4.69 -17.60 -4.89
N TYR A 99 -5.41 -17.44 -6.01
CA TYR A 99 -4.91 -16.85 -7.26
C TYR A 99 -5.42 -15.42 -7.51
N ASP A 100 -6.06 -14.78 -6.53
CA ASP A 100 -6.56 -13.42 -6.71
C ASP A 100 -5.42 -12.40 -6.65
N ASP A 101 -5.05 -11.84 -7.80
CA ASP A 101 -3.98 -10.85 -7.96
C ASP A 101 -4.42 -9.42 -7.64
N ARG A 102 -5.69 -9.19 -7.28
CA ARG A 102 -6.19 -7.83 -7.00
C ARG A 102 -5.64 -7.32 -5.68
N TYR A 103 -5.12 -6.09 -5.70
CA TYR A 103 -4.69 -5.41 -4.50
C TYR A 103 -5.89 -5.01 -3.63
N PHE A 104 -6.94 -4.47 -4.26
CA PHE A 104 -8.21 -4.13 -3.64
C PHE A 104 -9.31 -5.10 -4.10
N HIS A 105 -10.25 -5.41 -3.21
CA HIS A 105 -11.37 -6.33 -3.48
C HIS A 105 -12.71 -5.59 -3.61
N ASP A 106 -12.67 -4.25 -3.63
CA ASP A 106 -13.86 -3.43 -3.76
C ASP A 106 -14.59 -3.75 -5.07
N LYS A 107 -15.93 -3.77 -4.98
CA LYS A 107 -16.80 -4.04 -6.13
C LYS A 107 -16.64 -3.00 -7.24
N TYR A 108 -16.42 -1.75 -6.85
CA TYR A 108 -16.24 -0.64 -7.77
C TYR A 108 -14.85 -0.03 -7.59
N GLN A 109 -14.05 -0.10 -8.64
CA GLN A 109 -12.69 0.43 -8.68
C GLN A 109 -12.52 1.23 -9.96
N SER A 110 -12.42 2.55 -9.85
CA SER A 110 -12.29 3.43 -11.01
C SER A 110 -11.63 4.74 -10.62
N MET A 111 -11.08 5.42 -11.61
CA MET A 111 -10.60 6.78 -11.49
C MET A 111 -11.67 7.75 -12.01
N PRO A 112 -11.81 8.95 -11.42
CA PRO A 112 -12.75 9.94 -11.92
C PRO A 112 -12.39 10.36 -13.36
N LYS A 113 -13.33 10.17 -14.30
CA LYS A 113 -13.12 10.46 -15.73
C LYS A 113 -12.56 11.87 -16.01
N TYR A 114 -13.00 12.86 -15.24
CA TYR A 114 -12.59 14.27 -15.40
C TYR A 114 -11.67 14.77 -14.28
N GLY A 115 -11.03 13.85 -13.56
CA GLY A 115 -10.15 14.13 -12.45
C GLY A 115 -10.87 14.42 -11.13
N TYR A 116 -10.10 14.40 -10.05
CA TYR A 116 -10.63 14.56 -8.71
C TYR A 116 -11.22 15.94 -8.44
N THR A 117 -10.63 17.01 -8.99
CA THR A 117 -11.15 18.37 -8.81
C THR A 117 -12.61 18.48 -9.27
N LYS A 118 -12.91 17.97 -10.46
CA LYS A 118 -14.29 17.97 -10.98
C LYS A 118 -15.24 17.08 -10.18
N MET A 119 -14.75 15.96 -9.70
CA MET A 119 -15.52 15.09 -8.82
C MET A 119 -15.89 15.82 -7.52
N PHE A 120 -14.92 16.42 -6.83
CA PHE A 120 -15.15 17.15 -5.59
C PHE A 120 -16.02 18.39 -5.81
N GLN A 121 -15.83 19.14 -6.89
CA GLN A 121 -16.72 20.24 -7.25
C GLN A 121 -18.18 19.80 -7.31
N LYS A 122 -18.48 18.65 -7.95
CA LYS A 122 -19.83 18.10 -8.00
C LYS A 122 -20.36 17.62 -6.65
N ILE A 123 -19.51 17.01 -5.82
CA ILE A 123 -19.91 16.53 -4.48
C ILE A 123 -20.25 17.71 -3.56
N LEU A 124 -19.50 18.81 -3.69
CA LEU A 124 -19.63 19.99 -2.84
C LEU A 124 -20.64 21.03 -3.39
N ASP A 125 -21.19 20.81 -4.59
CA ASP A 125 -22.19 21.67 -5.21
C ASP A 125 -23.58 21.41 -4.59
N HIS A 126 -23.77 21.95 -3.38
CA HIS A 126 -25.01 21.78 -2.63
C HIS A 126 -25.29 23.07 -1.83
N PRO A 127 -26.56 23.55 -1.77
CA PRO A 127 -26.89 24.83 -1.12
C PRO A 127 -26.57 24.92 0.37
N ASN A 128 -26.43 23.78 1.03
CA ASN A 128 -26.07 23.72 2.46
C ASN A 128 -24.58 23.50 2.69
N ILE A 129 -23.74 23.58 1.66
CA ILE A 129 -22.28 23.44 1.78
C ILE A 129 -21.62 24.73 1.33
N GLU A 130 -20.91 25.37 2.23
CA GLU A 130 -20.04 26.50 1.95
C GLU A 130 -18.58 26.06 1.93
N VAL A 131 -17.86 26.30 0.84
CA VAL A 131 -16.45 25.95 0.69
C VAL A 131 -15.61 27.22 0.78
N LYS A 132 -14.76 27.32 1.79
CA LYS A 132 -13.78 28.40 1.97
C LYS A 132 -12.39 27.88 1.64
N LEU A 133 -11.86 28.25 0.46
CA LEU A 133 -10.50 27.93 0.07
C LEU A 133 -9.49 28.88 0.71
N ARG A 134 -8.23 28.45 0.86
CA ARG A 134 -7.13 29.23 1.42
C ARG A 134 -7.43 29.76 2.85
N THR A 135 -8.23 29.03 3.59
CA THR A 135 -8.62 29.34 4.97
C THR A 135 -8.02 28.29 5.89
N HIS A 136 -7.13 28.68 6.75
CA HIS A 136 -6.58 27.81 7.78
C HIS A 136 -7.56 27.72 8.96
N PHE A 137 -7.55 26.60 9.68
CA PHE A 137 -8.45 26.46 10.83
C PHE A 137 -8.28 27.58 11.87
N LYS A 138 -7.05 28.03 12.09
CA LYS A 138 -6.72 29.14 13.00
C LYS A 138 -7.25 30.49 12.54
N ASP A 139 -7.62 30.65 11.27
CA ASP A 139 -8.20 31.89 10.73
C ASP A 139 -9.71 31.99 10.96
N ILE A 140 -10.32 30.93 11.52
CA ILE A 140 -11.75 30.91 11.84
C ILE A 140 -11.96 31.70 13.14
N SER A 141 -12.63 32.84 13.05
CA SER A 141 -12.79 33.81 14.18
C SER A 141 -13.65 33.24 15.30
N ASN A 142 -14.69 32.46 15.00
CA ASN A 142 -15.70 32.03 15.96
C ASN A 142 -15.93 30.50 15.82
N PRO A 143 -14.95 29.65 16.14
CA PRO A 143 -15.10 28.19 16.01
C PRO A 143 -16.20 27.63 16.94
N GLU A 144 -16.51 28.31 18.04
CA GLU A 144 -17.56 27.92 19.00
C GLU A 144 -18.99 28.05 18.44
N GLU A 145 -19.20 28.78 17.35
CA GLU A 145 -20.50 28.89 16.68
C GLU A 145 -20.87 27.59 15.95
N PHE A 146 -19.88 26.73 15.67
CA PHE A 146 -20.15 25.44 15.03
C PHE A 146 -20.58 24.39 16.04
N LYS A 147 -21.71 23.76 15.78
CA LYS A 147 -22.22 22.65 16.60
C LYS A 147 -21.25 21.48 16.71
N LYS A 148 -20.46 21.24 15.64
CA LYS A 148 -19.42 20.20 15.57
C LYS A 148 -18.32 20.62 14.64
N ILE A 149 -17.09 20.35 15.03
CA ILE A 149 -15.89 20.56 14.22
C ILE A 149 -15.27 19.19 13.93
N ILE A 150 -14.95 18.92 12.66
CA ILE A 150 -14.19 17.73 12.24
C ILE A 150 -12.88 18.27 11.65
N TYR A 151 -11.81 18.18 12.45
CA TYR A 151 -10.48 18.61 12.03
C TYR A 151 -9.74 17.45 11.37
N THR A 152 -9.28 17.66 10.13
CA THR A 152 -8.54 16.66 9.34
C THR A 152 -7.10 17.06 9.04
N GLY A 153 -6.64 18.17 9.61
CA GLY A 153 -5.25 18.62 9.55
C GLY A 153 -4.33 17.86 10.53
N PRO A 154 -3.05 18.25 10.63
CA PRO A 154 -2.11 17.67 11.56
C PRO A 154 -2.58 17.85 13.01
N ILE A 155 -2.68 16.75 13.76
CA ILE A 155 -3.22 16.80 15.12
C ILE A 155 -2.30 17.54 16.09
N ASP A 156 -0.99 17.47 15.91
CA ASP A 156 0.00 18.19 16.68
C ASP A 156 -0.11 19.70 16.45
N GLU A 157 -0.37 20.14 15.23
CA GLU A 157 -0.65 21.54 14.89
C GLU A 157 -1.96 22.03 15.53
N TYR A 158 -3.01 21.19 15.59
CA TYR A 158 -4.26 21.52 16.29
C TYR A 158 -4.04 21.86 17.75
N PHE A 159 -3.09 21.18 18.40
CA PHE A 159 -2.71 21.41 19.79
C PHE A 159 -1.51 22.37 19.96
N ASP A 160 -1.18 23.16 18.93
CA ASP A 160 -0.06 24.11 18.95
C ASP A 160 1.28 23.48 19.35
N TYR A 161 1.50 22.21 18.96
CA TYR A 161 2.71 21.43 19.24
C TYR A 161 3.07 21.35 20.74
N ARG A 162 2.10 21.59 21.64
CA ARG A 162 2.35 21.60 23.10
C ARG A 162 2.89 20.28 23.66
N HIS A 163 2.76 19.18 22.92
CA HIS A 163 3.29 17.86 23.25
C HIS A 163 4.48 17.46 22.34
N GLY A 164 5.02 18.39 21.57
CA GLY A 164 6.02 18.17 20.54
C GLY A 164 5.42 17.82 19.19
N GLU A 165 6.27 17.84 18.17
CA GLU A 165 5.90 17.47 16.80
C GLU A 165 5.82 15.94 16.65
N LEU A 166 4.84 15.45 15.93
CA LEU A 166 4.76 14.04 15.58
C LEU A 166 5.76 13.71 14.46
N PRO A 167 6.49 12.60 14.55
CA PRO A 167 7.40 12.19 13.49
C PRO A 167 6.63 11.80 12.24
N TYR A 168 7.09 12.25 11.07
CA TYR A 168 6.56 11.87 9.78
C TYR A 168 7.69 11.63 8.78
N ARG A 169 7.35 10.95 7.68
CA ARG A 169 8.27 10.72 6.57
C ARG A 169 7.74 11.44 5.34
N SER A 170 8.60 12.20 4.68
CA SER A 170 8.29 12.82 3.41
C SER A 170 8.56 11.88 2.24
N ILE A 171 7.88 12.11 1.13
CA ILE A 171 8.08 11.40 -0.13
C ILE A 171 8.65 12.38 -1.13
N ARG A 172 9.77 12.01 -1.75
CA ARG A 172 10.33 12.72 -2.89
C ARG A 172 9.82 12.09 -4.17
N PHE A 173 9.15 12.87 -5.01
CA PHE A 173 8.72 12.46 -6.34
C PHE A 173 9.74 12.90 -7.38
N GLU A 174 10.07 11.99 -8.28
CA GLU A 174 10.85 12.27 -9.48
C GLU A 174 9.98 11.94 -10.69
N PHE A 175 9.77 12.93 -11.56
CA PHE A 175 8.96 12.79 -12.76
C PHE A 175 9.89 12.64 -13.97
N PHE A 176 9.60 11.67 -14.82
CA PHE A 176 10.31 11.48 -16.07
C PHE A 176 9.35 11.09 -17.18
N THR A 177 9.73 11.37 -18.41
CA THR A 177 8.94 11.01 -19.60
C THR A 177 9.85 10.28 -20.58
N GLU A 178 9.37 9.16 -21.10
CA GLU A 178 10.01 8.40 -22.16
C GLU A 178 9.15 8.44 -23.43
N ASN A 179 9.79 8.41 -24.59
CA ASN A 179 9.09 8.35 -25.88
C ASN A 179 8.67 6.90 -26.18
N LYS A 180 7.74 6.38 -25.37
CA LYS A 180 7.16 5.04 -25.49
C LYS A 180 5.68 5.11 -25.16
N GLU A 181 4.89 4.20 -25.74
CA GLU A 181 3.48 4.08 -25.40
C GLU A 181 3.32 3.74 -23.93
N TYR A 182 4.01 2.70 -23.45
CA TYR A 182 4.10 2.32 -22.04
C TYR A 182 5.55 2.02 -21.67
N THR A 183 6.00 2.48 -20.51
CA THR A 183 7.33 2.19 -19.96
C THR A 183 7.33 0.92 -19.11
N GLN A 184 6.18 0.58 -18.56
CA GLN A 184 6.00 -0.64 -17.77
C GLN A 184 4.64 -1.31 -18.09
N LYS A 185 4.52 -2.59 -17.76
CA LYS A 185 3.32 -3.39 -18.12
C LYS A 185 2.10 -3.11 -17.24
N VAL A 186 2.27 -2.45 -16.11
CA VAL A 186 1.23 -2.21 -15.11
C VAL A 186 1.35 -0.81 -14.51
N ALA A 187 0.26 -0.31 -13.94
CA ALA A 187 0.24 1.02 -13.34
C ALA A 187 1.29 1.23 -12.24
N THR A 188 1.57 0.22 -11.43
CA THR A 188 2.45 0.38 -10.27
C THR A 188 3.36 -0.83 -10.09
N ILE A 189 4.67 -0.58 -10.00
CA ILE A 189 5.68 -1.55 -9.61
C ILE A 189 6.35 -1.07 -8.33
N ASN A 190 6.34 -1.92 -7.30
CA ASN A 190 7.08 -1.73 -6.05
C ASN A 190 8.45 -2.38 -6.16
N TYR A 191 9.46 -1.72 -5.59
CA TYR A 191 10.86 -2.14 -5.58
C TYR A 191 11.32 -2.32 -4.13
N PRO A 192 11.08 -3.49 -3.52
CA PRO A 192 11.49 -3.74 -2.13
C PRO A 192 13.00 -3.80 -1.95
N GLY A 193 13.75 -4.33 -2.91
CA GLY A 193 15.18 -4.54 -2.80
C GLY A 193 16.00 -3.25 -2.64
N PHE A 194 17.11 -3.32 -1.91
CA PHE A 194 18.00 -2.19 -1.65
C PHE A 194 18.85 -1.79 -2.87
N GLU A 195 18.93 -2.61 -3.89
CA GLU A 195 19.59 -2.30 -5.16
C GLU A 195 18.93 -1.14 -5.92
N TYR A 196 17.66 -0.83 -5.58
CA TYR A 196 16.92 0.32 -6.11
C TYR A 196 16.80 1.41 -5.05
N LYS A 197 17.15 2.65 -5.40
CA LYS A 197 16.99 3.81 -4.48
C LYS A 197 15.53 4.18 -4.26
N HIS A 198 14.68 4.04 -5.29
CA HIS A 198 13.25 4.31 -5.21
C HIS A 198 12.48 3.11 -4.65
N THR A 199 11.34 3.39 -4.05
CA THR A 199 10.43 2.37 -3.49
C THR A 199 9.35 1.95 -4.49
N ARG A 200 9.01 2.83 -5.43
CA ARG A 200 7.90 2.62 -6.38
C ARG A 200 8.09 3.42 -7.66
N VAL A 201 7.64 2.85 -8.76
CA VAL A 201 7.42 3.56 -10.02
C VAL A 201 5.95 3.43 -10.39
N THR A 202 5.32 4.56 -10.74
CA THR A 202 3.92 4.60 -11.15
C THR A 202 3.80 5.21 -12.54
N GLU A 203 3.18 4.49 -13.45
CA GLU A 203 2.83 4.98 -14.78
C GLU A 203 1.33 5.26 -14.84
N PHE A 204 0.99 6.56 -14.83
CA PHE A 204 -0.39 7.02 -14.71
C PHE A 204 -1.26 6.71 -15.93
N LYS A 205 -0.68 6.54 -17.12
CA LYS A 205 -1.41 6.16 -18.34
C LYS A 205 -2.31 4.93 -18.15
N HIS A 206 -1.84 3.92 -17.41
CA HIS A 206 -2.64 2.73 -17.08
C HIS A 206 -3.89 3.01 -16.24
N MET A 207 -3.94 4.15 -15.54
CA MET A 207 -5.06 4.53 -14.68
C MET A 207 -5.99 5.52 -15.36
N THR A 208 -5.46 6.40 -16.21
CA THR A 208 -6.19 7.49 -16.84
C THR A 208 -6.60 7.19 -18.28
N PHE A 209 -5.99 6.17 -18.90
CA PHE A 209 -6.19 5.82 -20.32
C PHE A 209 -5.88 6.99 -21.28
N GLN A 210 -4.90 7.81 -20.92
CA GLN A 210 -4.44 8.99 -21.68
C GLN A 210 -3.03 8.79 -22.22
#